data_00df33a19b3f8904dacbee4efd567cb9
#
_entry.id   00df33a19b3f8904dacbee4efd567cb9
#
_cell.length_a   1.000
_cell.length_b   1.000
_cell.length_c   1.000
_cell.angle_alpha   90.00
_cell.angle_beta   90.00
_cell.angle_gamma   90.00
#
_symmetry.space_group_name_H-M   'P 1'
#
loop_
_entity.id
_entity.type
_entity.pdbx_description
1 polymer ?
#
loop_
_entity_poly.entity_id
_entity_poly.type
_entity_poly.pdbx_seq_one_letter_code
_entity_poly.pdbx_strand_id
1 'polypeptide(L)'
;SSDNFTSCVQMSSSPSSSNSDKTFTVNPSDNLSYSDTYKIRVTTGVKDSAGNTLSSQYQSSNGFTSAGIFVVVGDSGTILTSADGVTWTARTSGTSNGLGGVTYGNQVFLIGGGSGTILTSADTITWNKTTSGTASFDGVKYGNGIYVIADGSGGIKTSSDNGTWTSRTSGTANAIQSITYGNGIFVTAGNTGTIIS
;
A
#
# COMPACT_ATOMS: atom_id res chain seq x y z
N SER A 1 14.68 1.17 12.48
CA SER A 1 14.77 2.62 12.29
C SER A 1 15.35 2.91 10.92
N SER A 2 14.75 3.81 10.17
CA SER A 2 15.19 4.24 8.83
C SER A 2 16.09 5.50 8.87
N ASP A 3 16.17 6.17 9.99
CA ASP A 3 16.73 7.50 10.19
C ASP A 3 17.91 7.54 11.16
N ASN A 4 18.75 6.51 11.12
CA ASN A 4 19.93 6.35 11.99
C ASN A 4 19.57 6.32 13.49
N PHE A 5 18.41 5.74 13.84
CA PHE A 5 17.88 5.57 15.20
C PHE A 5 17.41 6.87 15.88
N THR A 6 17.09 7.92 15.14
CA THR A 6 16.39 9.10 15.68
C THR A 6 14.94 8.78 15.95
N SER A 7 14.34 7.84 15.18
CA SER A 7 13.07 7.21 15.51
C SER A 7 13.17 5.68 15.51
N CYS A 8 12.30 4.99 16.22
CA CYS A 8 12.27 3.54 16.33
C CYS A 8 10.92 2.98 15.90
N VAL A 9 10.97 1.88 15.16
CA VAL A 9 9.75 1.11 14.85
C VAL A 9 9.29 0.40 16.11
N GLN A 10 8.02 0.56 16.48
CA GLN A 10 7.41 -0.14 17.59
C GLN A 10 7.33 -1.63 17.28
N MET A 11 7.63 -2.48 18.26
CA MET A 11 7.47 -3.92 18.13
C MET A 11 6.11 -4.37 18.68
N SER A 12 5.47 -5.34 18.02
CA SER A 12 4.20 -5.92 18.45
C SER A 12 4.34 -6.81 19.67
N SER A 13 5.52 -7.35 19.89
CA SER A 13 5.86 -8.23 21.02
C SER A 13 7.35 -8.19 21.32
N SER A 14 7.76 -8.73 22.44
CA SER A 14 9.17 -9.01 22.71
C SER A 14 9.72 -9.97 21.64
N PRO A 15 11.00 -9.81 21.24
CA PRO A 15 11.64 -10.72 20.30
C PRO A 15 11.55 -12.16 20.79
N SER A 16 11.23 -13.08 19.86
CA SER A 16 11.28 -14.52 20.14
C SER A 16 12.62 -15.11 19.72
N SER A 17 13.10 -16.10 20.45
CA SER A 17 14.33 -16.82 20.11
C SER A 17 14.03 -18.21 19.55
N SER A 18 14.94 -18.73 18.73
CA SER A 18 14.91 -20.09 18.17
C SER A 18 16.34 -20.60 17.93
N ASN A 19 16.48 -21.85 17.54
CA ASN A 19 17.78 -22.45 17.23
C ASN A 19 18.78 -22.31 18.42
N SER A 20 18.33 -22.71 19.64
CA SER A 20 19.12 -22.61 20.88
C SER A 20 19.63 -21.19 21.14
N ASP A 21 18.72 -20.21 21.03
CA ASP A 21 18.95 -18.76 21.25
C ASP A 21 19.96 -18.10 20.29
N LYS A 22 20.20 -18.73 19.12
CA LYS A 22 21.07 -18.16 18.08
C LYS A 22 20.31 -17.33 17.04
N THR A 23 18.99 -17.45 17.01
CA THR A 23 18.13 -16.71 16.09
C THR A 23 17.09 -15.94 16.88
N PHE A 24 16.97 -14.65 16.62
CA PHE A 24 15.95 -13.79 17.20
C PHE A 24 15.04 -13.25 16.11
N THR A 25 13.73 -13.43 16.31
CA THR A 25 12.71 -12.86 15.42
C THR A 25 12.14 -11.61 16.05
N VAL A 26 12.11 -10.53 15.30
CA VAL A 26 11.51 -9.25 15.69
C VAL A 26 10.32 -8.96 14.78
N ASN A 27 9.17 -8.67 15.37
CA ASN A 27 7.94 -8.36 14.63
C ASN A 27 7.55 -6.91 14.90
N PRO A 28 7.60 -6.01 13.89
CA PRO A 28 7.03 -4.67 14.00
C PRO A 28 5.53 -4.72 14.30
N SER A 29 5.00 -3.71 15.02
CA SER A 29 3.56 -3.56 15.26
C SER A 29 2.80 -3.16 14.00
N ASP A 30 3.48 -2.45 13.11
CA ASP A 30 2.94 -1.97 11.85
C ASP A 30 3.82 -2.44 10.68
N ASN A 31 3.25 -2.42 9.48
CA ASN A 31 4.02 -2.69 8.27
C ASN A 31 5.14 -1.66 8.11
N LEU A 32 6.32 -2.13 7.75
CA LEU A 32 7.43 -1.25 7.40
C LEU A 32 7.12 -0.52 6.09
N SER A 33 7.49 0.77 6.01
CA SER A 33 7.37 1.53 4.76
C SER A 33 8.21 0.88 3.65
N TYR A 34 7.66 0.82 2.44
CA TYR A 34 8.37 0.25 1.29
C TYR A 34 9.55 1.13 0.87
N SER A 35 10.61 0.50 0.41
CA SER A 35 11.84 1.14 -0.09
C SER A 35 12.64 1.93 0.95
N ASP A 36 12.28 1.84 2.22
CA ASP A 36 13.06 2.40 3.32
C ASP A 36 14.12 1.43 3.81
N THR A 37 15.26 1.96 4.23
CA THR A 37 16.34 1.14 4.84
C THR A 37 16.22 1.16 6.35
N TYR A 38 16.06 -0.02 6.93
CA TYR A 38 15.95 -0.23 8.38
C TYR A 38 17.23 -0.81 8.94
N LYS A 39 17.62 -0.36 10.13
CA LYS A 39 18.76 -0.89 10.87
C LYS A 39 18.31 -1.51 12.18
N ILE A 40 19.04 -2.52 12.62
CA ILE A 40 18.80 -3.15 13.91
C ILE A 40 19.89 -2.69 14.87
N ARG A 41 19.49 -2.28 16.07
CA ARG A 41 20.38 -1.97 17.18
C ARG A 41 20.02 -2.84 18.38
N VAL A 42 21.01 -3.52 18.93
CA VAL A 42 20.90 -4.23 20.21
C VAL A 42 21.70 -3.45 21.25
N THR A 43 21.05 -2.98 22.28
CA THR A 43 21.67 -2.16 23.33
C THR A 43 22.34 -3.04 24.39
N THR A 44 23.22 -2.44 25.18
CA THR A 44 23.91 -3.12 26.30
C THR A 44 22.99 -3.57 27.43
N GLY A 45 21.69 -3.20 27.40
CA GLY A 45 20.71 -3.68 28.38
C GLY A 45 20.28 -5.13 28.18
N VAL A 46 20.60 -5.76 27.04
CA VAL A 46 20.36 -7.19 26.78
C VAL A 46 21.30 -8.02 27.65
N LYS A 47 20.74 -9.03 28.32
CA LYS A 47 21.49 -9.96 29.18
C LYS A 47 21.40 -11.37 28.64
N ASP A 48 22.47 -12.15 28.83
CA ASP A 48 22.44 -13.60 28.65
C ASP A 48 21.71 -14.32 29.82
N SER A 49 21.56 -15.63 29.75
CA SER A 49 20.92 -16.43 30.78
C SER A 49 21.67 -16.43 32.10
N ALA A 50 22.95 -16.07 32.15
CA ALA A 50 23.76 -15.89 33.32
C ALA A 50 23.71 -14.47 33.92
N GLY A 51 22.98 -13.55 33.25
CA GLY A 51 22.80 -12.16 33.67
C GLY A 51 23.89 -11.19 33.20
N ASN A 52 24.83 -11.64 32.38
CA ASN A 52 25.87 -10.77 31.82
C ASN A 52 25.29 -9.88 30.72
N THR A 53 25.65 -8.60 30.71
CA THR A 53 25.25 -7.65 29.67
C THR A 53 26.22 -7.66 28.50
N LEU A 54 25.77 -7.21 27.34
CA LEU A 54 26.67 -6.95 26.23
C LEU A 54 27.73 -5.90 26.63
N SER A 55 28.99 -6.16 26.29
CA SER A 55 30.11 -5.23 26.55
C SER A 55 30.01 -3.93 25.73
N SER A 56 29.37 -4.01 24.56
CA SER A 56 29.08 -2.86 23.70
C SER A 56 27.79 -3.08 22.94
N GLN A 57 27.14 -2.00 22.51
CA GLN A 57 25.96 -2.13 21.65
C GLN A 57 26.34 -2.73 20.29
N TYR A 58 25.46 -3.56 19.75
CA TYR A 58 25.53 -4.03 18.37
C TYR A 58 24.62 -3.19 17.49
N GLN A 59 25.12 -2.86 16.32
CA GLN A 59 24.34 -2.17 15.29
C GLN A 59 24.68 -2.76 13.93
N SER A 60 23.65 -3.10 13.13
CA SER A 60 23.88 -3.54 11.75
C SER A 60 24.50 -2.40 10.95
N SER A 61 25.60 -2.65 10.22
CA SER A 61 26.29 -1.63 9.44
C SER A 61 25.45 -1.15 8.25
N ASN A 62 24.87 -2.07 7.50
CA ASN A 62 24.19 -1.78 6.24
C ASN A 62 22.66 -1.74 6.37
N GLY A 63 22.08 -2.29 7.44
CA GLY A 63 20.63 -2.42 7.55
C GLY A 63 20.04 -3.40 6.51
N PHE A 64 18.73 -3.40 6.39
CA PHE A 64 17.98 -4.06 5.32
C PHE A 64 16.99 -3.06 4.73
N THR A 65 16.74 -3.16 3.44
CA THR A 65 15.75 -2.32 2.76
C THR A 65 14.47 -3.14 2.60
N SER A 66 13.33 -2.59 2.99
CA SER A 66 12.05 -3.20 2.67
C SER A 66 11.88 -3.19 1.16
N ALA A 67 11.64 -4.34 0.55
CA ALA A 67 11.42 -4.41 -0.89
C ALA A 67 10.15 -3.62 -1.24
N GLY A 68 10.24 -2.80 -2.29
CA GLY A 68 9.05 -2.25 -2.95
C GLY A 68 8.20 -3.40 -3.48
N ILE A 69 6.89 -3.20 -3.61
CA ILE A 69 6.01 -4.20 -4.22
C ILE A 69 5.31 -3.60 -5.42
N PHE A 70 5.29 -4.36 -6.51
CA PHE A 70 4.51 -4.07 -7.69
C PHE A 70 3.15 -4.77 -7.59
N VAL A 71 2.09 -4.07 -7.93
CA VAL A 71 0.74 -4.62 -8.00
C VAL A 71 0.18 -4.35 -9.39
N VAL A 72 -0.30 -5.39 -10.05
CA VAL A 72 -0.96 -5.34 -11.35
C VAL A 72 -2.36 -5.91 -11.20
N VAL A 73 -3.33 -5.27 -11.84
CA VAL A 73 -4.74 -5.66 -11.81
C VAL A 73 -5.27 -5.84 -13.24
N GLY A 74 -6.34 -6.60 -13.38
CA GLY A 74 -6.91 -6.89 -14.70
C GLY A 74 -8.28 -7.56 -14.64
N ASP A 75 -8.70 -8.10 -15.77
CA ASP A 75 -9.99 -8.74 -15.95
C ASP A 75 -10.21 -9.93 -15.00
N SER A 76 -11.49 -10.25 -14.78
CA SER A 76 -11.92 -11.40 -13.97
C SER A 76 -11.35 -11.38 -12.55
N GLY A 77 -11.18 -10.19 -11.97
CA GLY A 77 -10.66 -10.02 -10.61
C GLY A 77 -9.18 -10.34 -10.45
N THR A 78 -8.41 -10.31 -11.54
CA THR A 78 -6.98 -10.62 -11.51
C THR A 78 -6.22 -9.60 -10.67
N ILE A 79 -5.43 -10.08 -9.71
CA ILE A 79 -4.40 -9.32 -8.98
C ILE A 79 -3.11 -10.13 -9.02
N LEU A 80 -2.04 -9.51 -9.47
CA LEU A 80 -0.68 -10.07 -9.42
C LEU A 80 0.21 -9.13 -8.62
N THR A 81 1.10 -9.72 -7.82
CA THR A 81 2.10 -8.96 -7.04
C THR A 81 3.50 -9.48 -7.32
N SER A 82 4.48 -8.58 -7.29
CA SER A 82 5.88 -8.91 -7.48
C SER A 82 6.77 -8.01 -6.62
N ALA A 83 7.82 -8.57 -6.04
CA ALA A 83 8.85 -7.82 -5.31
C ALA A 83 10.01 -7.37 -6.22
N ASP A 84 10.16 -7.99 -7.39
CA ASP A 84 11.31 -7.81 -8.29
C ASP A 84 10.91 -7.34 -9.71
N GLY A 85 9.59 -7.30 -10.01
CA GLY A 85 9.05 -6.96 -11.32
C GLY A 85 9.20 -8.10 -12.36
N VAL A 86 9.76 -9.25 -11.97
CA VAL A 86 10.04 -10.40 -12.85
C VAL A 86 9.17 -11.60 -12.47
N THR A 87 9.16 -11.95 -11.20
CA THR A 87 8.38 -13.07 -10.66
C THR A 87 7.06 -12.56 -10.11
N TRP A 88 5.94 -13.04 -10.67
CA TRP A 88 4.62 -12.58 -10.30
C TRP A 88 3.81 -13.65 -9.58
N THR A 89 3.18 -13.29 -8.49
CA THR A 89 2.33 -14.16 -7.67
C THR A 89 0.88 -13.73 -7.77
N ALA A 90 -0.03 -14.63 -8.12
CA ALA A 90 -1.47 -14.38 -8.14
C ALA A 90 -2.02 -14.24 -6.72
N ARG A 91 -2.96 -13.29 -6.55
CA ARG A 91 -3.66 -13.02 -5.28
C ARG A 91 -5.16 -13.20 -5.45
N THR A 92 -5.82 -13.57 -4.37
CA THR A 92 -7.28 -13.73 -4.34
C THR A 92 -7.94 -12.38 -4.10
N SER A 93 -8.68 -11.88 -5.09
CA SER A 93 -9.39 -10.59 -5.00
C SER A 93 -10.77 -10.67 -4.33
N GLY A 94 -11.36 -11.86 -4.25
CA GLY A 94 -12.75 -12.05 -3.77
C GLY A 94 -13.82 -11.52 -4.73
N THR A 95 -13.49 -11.29 -6.00
CA THR A 95 -14.44 -10.84 -7.05
C THR A 95 -14.08 -11.42 -8.41
N SER A 96 -15.10 -11.52 -9.29
CA SER A 96 -14.92 -11.81 -10.72
C SER A 96 -15.04 -10.54 -11.59
N ASN A 97 -15.28 -9.38 -10.99
CA ASN A 97 -15.36 -8.13 -11.75
C ASN A 97 -13.97 -7.75 -12.29
N GLY A 98 -13.92 -7.17 -13.49
CA GLY A 98 -12.66 -6.57 -13.99
C GLY A 98 -12.19 -5.47 -13.07
N LEU A 99 -10.88 -5.39 -12.87
CA LEU A 99 -10.21 -4.39 -12.03
C LEU A 99 -9.48 -3.41 -12.96
N GLY A 100 -9.78 -2.10 -12.85
CA GLY A 100 -9.34 -1.08 -13.81
C GLY A 100 -8.06 -0.37 -13.41
N GLY A 101 -7.91 -0.02 -12.14
CA GLY A 101 -6.75 0.75 -11.68
C GLY A 101 -6.35 0.42 -10.25
N VAL A 102 -5.08 0.68 -9.94
CA VAL A 102 -4.52 0.53 -8.58
C VAL A 102 -3.71 1.76 -8.21
N THR A 103 -3.80 2.15 -6.95
CA THR A 103 -2.95 3.20 -6.36
C THR A 103 -2.49 2.79 -4.96
N TYR A 104 -1.37 3.36 -4.51
CA TYR A 104 -0.89 3.25 -3.15
C TYR A 104 -0.85 4.61 -2.49
N GLY A 105 -1.30 4.69 -1.26
CA GLY A 105 -1.23 5.89 -0.45
C GLY A 105 -1.70 5.62 0.97
N ASN A 106 -1.25 6.41 1.92
CA ASN A 106 -1.58 6.26 3.33
C ASN A 106 -1.45 4.79 3.82
N GLN A 107 -0.37 4.10 3.41
CA GLN A 107 -0.04 2.70 3.74
C GLN A 107 -1.07 1.66 3.24
N VAL A 108 -1.96 2.03 2.32
CA VAL A 108 -2.99 1.15 1.77
C VAL A 108 -2.94 1.15 0.25
N PHE A 109 -2.97 -0.03 -0.36
CA PHE A 109 -3.29 -0.19 -1.77
C PHE A 109 -4.80 -0.10 -1.95
N LEU A 110 -5.24 0.64 -2.95
CA LEU A 110 -6.64 0.76 -3.32
C LEU A 110 -6.79 0.43 -4.81
N ILE A 111 -7.74 -0.44 -5.12
CA ILE A 111 -8.08 -0.88 -6.48
C ILE A 111 -9.52 -0.48 -6.76
N GLY A 112 -9.77 0.09 -7.94
CA GLY A 112 -11.09 0.32 -8.52
C GLY A 112 -11.43 -0.74 -9.55
N GLY A 113 -12.71 -1.08 -9.67
CA GLY A 113 -13.15 -2.06 -10.65
C GLY A 113 -14.63 -1.98 -11.00
N GLY A 114 -15.09 -2.93 -11.78
CA GLY A 114 -16.45 -3.03 -12.29
C GLY A 114 -17.51 -3.13 -11.18
N SER A 115 -18.75 -2.71 -11.51
CA SER A 115 -19.90 -2.77 -10.59
C SER A 115 -19.66 -2.08 -9.25
N GLY A 116 -18.94 -0.95 -9.27
CA GLY A 116 -18.63 -0.17 -8.07
C GLY A 116 -17.63 -0.82 -7.13
N THR A 117 -16.91 -1.85 -7.58
CA THR A 117 -15.95 -2.58 -6.75
C THR A 117 -14.80 -1.69 -6.30
N ILE A 118 -14.51 -1.72 -5.02
CA ILE A 118 -13.31 -1.13 -4.40
C ILE A 118 -12.66 -2.21 -3.55
N LEU A 119 -11.37 -2.47 -3.79
CA LEU A 119 -10.57 -3.38 -2.96
C LEU A 119 -9.49 -2.58 -2.25
N THR A 120 -9.24 -2.90 -0.98
CA THR A 120 -8.16 -2.29 -0.19
C THR A 120 -7.31 -3.36 0.46
N SER A 121 -6.00 -3.10 0.56
CA SER A 121 -5.05 -3.99 1.22
C SER A 121 -3.88 -3.19 1.81
N ALA A 122 -3.48 -3.53 3.02
CA ALA A 122 -2.27 -3.00 3.65
C ALA A 122 -1.05 -3.93 3.43
N ASP A 123 -1.28 -5.19 3.07
CA ASP A 123 -0.24 -6.25 2.98
C ASP A 123 -0.08 -6.84 1.58
N THR A 124 -0.95 -6.46 0.61
CA THR A 124 -1.05 -7.01 -0.75
C THR A 124 -1.41 -8.51 -0.84
N ILE A 125 -1.71 -9.14 0.28
CA ILE A 125 -2.09 -10.54 0.40
C ILE A 125 -3.59 -10.66 0.68
N THR A 126 -4.07 -9.92 1.68
CA THR A 126 -5.47 -9.88 2.09
C THR A 126 -6.16 -8.66 1.48
N TRP A 127 -7.22 -8.88 0.70
CA TRP A 127 -7.97 -7.82 0.04
C TRP A 127 -9.38 -7.72 0.61
N ASN A 128 -9.69 -6.53 1.15
CA ASN A 128 -11.02 -6.22 1.67
C ASN A 128 -11.85 -5.58 0.56
N LYS A 129 -13.03 -6.14 0.30
CA LYS A 129 -13.95 -5.68 -0.74
C LYS A 129 -15.05 -4.79 -0.16
N THR A 130 -15.23 -3.63 -0.77
CA THR A 130 -16.38 -2.74 -0.58
C THR A 130 -16.97 -2.36 -1.93
N THR A 131 -18.11 -1.66 -1.93
CA THR A 131 -18.76 -1.17 -3.15
C THR A 131 -19.19 0.28 -2.97
N SER A 132 -19.08 1.08 -4.03
CA SER A 132 -19.54 2.46 -4.05
C SER A 132 -20.34 2.78 -5.31
N GLY A 133 -21.62 2.39 -5.31
CA GLY A 133 -22.51 2.50 -6.48
C GLY A 133 -22.37 1.31 -7.43
N THR A 134 -22.68 1.51 -8.71
CA THR A 134 -22.69 0.47 -9.74
C THR A 134 -21.78 0.74 -10.93
N ALA A 135 -21.14 1.92 -10.98
CA ALA A 135 -20.24 2.29 -12.06
C ALA A 135 -18.92 1.49 -12.01
N SER A 136 -18.22 1.41 -13.14
CA SER A 136 -16.89 0.83 -13.21
C SER A 136 -15.84 1.92 -12.96
N PHE A 137 -14.92 1.70 -12.03
CA PHE A 137 -13.83 2.62 -11.72
C PHE A 137 -12.56 2.21 -12.45
N ASP A 138 -12.20 2.97 -13.48
CA ASP A 138 -11.01 2.75 -14.30
C ASP A 138 -9.83 3.61 -13.83
N GLY A 139 -10.10 4.86 -13.48
CA GLY A 139 -9.11 5.79 -12.93
C GLY A 139 -9.08 5.75 -11.41
N VAL A 140 -7.89 5.53 -10.84
CA VAL A 140 -7.67 5.55 -9.38
C VAL A 140 -6.35 6.23 -9.06
N LYS A 141 -6.35 7.19 -8.14
CA LYS A 141 -5.12 7.87 -7.71
C LYS A 141 -5.20 8.36 -6.27
N TYR A 142 -4.09 8.24 -5.54
CA TYR A 142 -3.88 8.90 -4.25
C TYR A 142 -2.96 10.11 -4.42
N GLY A 143 -3.28 11.20 -3.75
CA GLY A 143 -2.47 12.39 -3.69
C GLY A 143 -3.04 13.37 -2.65
N ASN A 144 -2.19 14.20 -2.07
CA ASN A 144 -2.57 15.23 -1.08
C ASN A 144 -3.53 14.73 0.03
N GLY A 145 -3.29 13.51 0.54
CA GLY A 145 -4.11 12.94 1.61
C GLY A 145 -5.46 12.37 1.20
N ILE A 146 -5.80 12.36 -0.10
CA ILE A 146 -7.09 11.85 -0.60
C ILE A 146 -6.92 10.81 -1.70
N TYR A 147 -7.85 9.85 -1.74
CA TYR A 147 -8.06 8.96 -2.86
C TYR A 147 -9.06 9.59 -3.81
N VAL A 148 -8.80 9.50 -5.09
CA VAL A 148 -9.70 9.92 -6.16
C VAL A 148 -9.96 8.73 -7.06
N ILE A 149 -11.23 8.44 -7.34
CA ILE A 149 -11.67 7.43 -8.31
C ILE A 149 -12.55 8.09 -9.36
N ALA A 150 -12.43 7.61 -10.59
CA ALA A 150 -13.25 8.08 -11.70
C ALA A 150 -13.84 6.92 -12.49
N ASP A 151 -14.98 7.16 -13.12
CA ASP A 151 -15.75 6.11 -13.77
C ASP A 151 -16.04 6.39 -15.26
N GLY A 152 -16.54 5.35 -15.92
CA GLY A 152 -16.88 5.36 -17.35
C GLY A 152 -18.09 6.23 -17.74
N SER A 153 -18.72 6.93 -16.81
CA SER A 153 -19.81 7.88 -17.06
C SER A 153 -19.45 9.32 -16.68
N GLY A 154 -18.18 9.60 -16.47
CA GLY A 154 -17.69 10.92 -16.06
C GLY A 154 -17.81 11.20 -14.57
N GLY A 155 -18.21 10.24 -13.76
CA GLY A 155 -18.30 10.40 -12.32
C GLY A 155 -16.93 10.45 -11.67
N ILE A 156 -16.78 11.32 -10.67
CA ILE A 156 -15.59 11.40 -9.80
C ILE A 156 -16.05 11.25 -8.35
N LYS A 157 -15.32 10.48 -7.57
CA LYS A 157 -15.51 10.41 -6.12
C LYS A 157 -14.18 10.57 -5.39
N THR A 158 -14.24 11.13 -4.19
CA THR A 158 -13.07 11.34 -3.33
C THR A 158 -13.30 10.73 -1.95
N SER A 159 -12.22 10.27 -1.32
CA SER A 159 -12.21 9.77 0.05
C SER A 159 -10.89 10.09 0.74
N SER A 160 -10.93 10.46 2.01
CA SER A 160 -9.73 10.62 2.86
C SER A 160 -9.42 9.39 3.70
N ASP A 161 -10.40 8.50 3.86
CA ASP A 161 -10.36 7.33 4.75
C ASP A 161 -10.50 5.98 4.03
N ASN A 162 -10.60 6.00 2.68
CA ASN A 162 -10.88 4.88 1.78
C ASN A 162 -12.20 4.11 2.06
N GLY A 163 -13.01 4.57 3.00
CA GLY A 163 -14.30 3.98 3.40
C GLY A 163 -15.49 4.85 2.99
N THR A 164 -15.40 6.16 3.23
CA THR A 164 -16.47 7.11 2.93
C THR A 164 -16.20 7.85 1.62
N TRP A 165 -17.08 7.70 0.63
CA TRP A 165 -16.91 8.27 -0.70
C TRP A 165 -17.87 9.41 -0.97
N THR A 166 -17.33 10.57 -1.32
CA THR A 166 -18.11 11.77 -1.69
C THR A 166 -18.05 11.99 -3.21
N SER A 167 -19.22 12.09 -3.86
CA SER A 167 -19.31 12.43 -5.29
C SER A 167 -18.89 13.88 -5.53
N ARG A 168 -18.18 14.09 -6.65
CA ARG A 168 -17.72 15.40 -7.11
C ARG A 168 -18.24 15.68 -8.51
N THR A 169 -18.47 16.95 -8.83
CA THR A 169 -18.89 17.37 -10.16
C THR A 169 -17.67 17.43 -11.07
N SER A 170 -17.65 16.63 -12.11
CA SER A 170 -16.59 16.64 -13.13
C SER A 170 -16.83 17.63 -14.26
N GLY A 171 -18.09 18.02 -14.49
CA GLY A 171 -18.47 18.85 -15.65
C GLY A 171 -18.58 18.10 -16.97
N THR A 172 -18.42 16.78 -16.97
CA THR A 172 -18.54 15.94 -18.18
C THR A 172 -19.38 14.70 -17.95
N ALA A 173 -19.98 14.17 -19.01
CA ALA A 173 -20.57 12.83 -19.04
C ALA A 173 -19.70 11.82 -19.81
N ASN A 174 -18.53 12.25 -20.29
CA ASN A 174 -17.60 11.37 -20.99
C ASN A 174 -16.85 10.49 -19.99
N ALA A 175 -16.58 9.24 -20.37
CA ALA A 175 -15.79 8.32 -19.56
C ALA A 175 -14.43 8.94 -19.19
N ILE A 176 -14.08 8.86 -17.91
CA ILE A 176 -12.77 9.24 -17.37
C ILE A 176 -12.01 7.93 -17.09
N GLN A 177 -10.92 7.71 -17.82
CA GLN A 177 -10.21 6.43 -17.82
C GLN A 177 -8.90 6.46 -17.01
N SER A 178 -8.34 7.64 -16.79
CA SER A 178 -7.05 7.78 -16.11
C SER A 178 -7.03 9.00 -15.20
N ILE A 179 -6.30 8.88 -14.10
CA ILE A 179 -6.04 9.97 -13.16
C ILE A 179 -4.55 9.98 -12.85
N THR A 180 -3.95 11.15 -12.84
CA THR A 180 -2.61 11.36 -12.30
C THR A 180 -2.62 12.48 -11.27
N TYR A 181 -1.57 12.54 -10.44
CA TYR A 181 -1.37 13.59 -9.46
C TYR A 181 0.08 14.07 -9.50
N GLY A 182 0.26 15.37 -9.56
CA GLY A 182 1.57 16.02 -9.54
C GLY A 182 1.42 17.52 -9.24
N ASN A 183 2.42 18.11 -8.61
CA ASN A 183 2.45 19.53 -8.26
C ASN A 183 1.19 20.03 -7.52
N GLY A 184 0.60 19.18 -6.66
CA GLY A 184 -0.59 19.55 -5.89
C GLY A 184 -1.92 19.43 -6.65
N ILE A 185 -1.92 18.99 -7.91
CA ILE A 185 -3.08 18.96 -8.80
C ILE A 185 -3.35 17.53 -9.26
N PHE A 186 -4.64 17.14 -9.27
CA PHE A 186 -5.11 15.95 -9.96
C PHE A 186 -5.45 16.33 -11.42
N VAL A 187 -5.03 15.50 -12.35
CA VAL A 187 -5.40 15.63 -13.76
C VAL A 187 -6.02 14.32 -14.20
N THR A 188 -7.18 14.41 -14.84
CA THR A 188 -7.89 13.26 -15.39
C THR A 188 -7.92 13.34 -16.91
N ALA A 189 -7.91 12.19 -17.56
CA ALA A 189 -8.06 12.06 -19.00
C ALA A 189 -9.11 10.99 -19.34
N GLY A 190 -9.85 11.23 -20.39
CA GLY A 190 -10.95 10.35 -20.77
C GLY A 190 -11.28 10.41 -22.26
N ASN A 191 -12.42 9.84 -22.61
CA ASN A 191 -12.91 9.78 -23.98
C ASN A 191 -13.17 11.18 -24.57
N THR A 192 -13.17 11.27 -25.90
CA THR A 192 -13.52 12.47 -26.65
C THR A 192 -12.61 13.67 -26.32
N GLY A 193 -11.33 13.41 -25.98
CA GLY A 193 -10.37 14.46 -25.64
C GLY A 193 -10.63 15.16 -24.30
N THR A 194 -11.41 14.54 -23.40
CA THR A 194 -11.70 15.09 -22.06
C THR A 194 -10.44 15.15 -21.23
N ILE A 195 -10.10 16.34 -20.72
CA ILE A 195 -9.05 16.58 -19.74
C ILE A 195 -9.64 17.52 -18.67
N ILE A 196 -9.49 17.16 -17.39
CA ILE A 196 -10.00 17.92 -16.23
C ILE A 196 -8.90 18.02 -15.15
N SER A 197 -8.77 19.16 -14.54
CA SER A 197 -7.83 19.43 -13.45
C SER A 197 -8.53 20.09 -12.28
#